data_a9a4ccc3788facf5188c7ccf99545830
#
_entry.id   a9a4ccc3788facf5188c7ccf99545830
#
_cell.length_a   1.000
_cell.length_b   1.000
_cell.length_c   1.000
_cell.angle_alpha   90.00
_cell.angle_beta   90.00
_cell.angle_gamma   90.00
#
_symmetry.space_group_name_H-M   'P 1'
#
loop_
_entity.id
_entity.type
_entity.pdbx_description
1 polymer ?
#
loop_
_entity_poly.entity_id
_entity_poly.type
_entity_poly.pdbx_seq_one_letter_code
_entity_poly.pdbx_strand_id
1 'polypeptide(L)'
;MIDNCRTGYFQFDARQDGLYFIVFPPKDGNRPVSIDDVLYYIDKKKINCDTVKLGQAVKAGCNTETEVKVSEEIVHPYAEFGDYRISADCMRAEAVFYPPFVGADMLTMEEIVKDLQYLGIKHGIDNNSIEQMLSVREYGKAYNVAEGTAPRDGHDGYIEYKFNTELKPRPKINDDGTVDFHTLENINHVNKGDVVAVLHREDRGDDGIDLLGRRVLPKKVNHVVFRHGKNLVQSEDGKELISQV
;
A
#
# COMPACT_ATOMS: atom_id res chain seq x y z
N MET A 1 34.44 -0.67 -4.73
CA MET A 1 33.83 0.68 -4.58
C MET A 1 32.42 0.61 -5.14
N ILE A 2 31.45 1.15 -4.43
CA ILE A 2 30.02 1.13 -4.87
C ILE A 2 29.83 2.37 -5.78
N ASP A 3 30.20 2.25 -7.04
CA ASP A 3 30.42 3.40 -7.93
C ASP A 3 29.16 4.20 -8.29
N ASN A 4 27.98 3.58 -8.24
CA ASN A 4 26.71 4.19 -8.66
C ASN A 4 25.90 4.81 -7.51
N CYS A 5 26.34 4.65 -6.25
CA CYS A 5 25.64 5.22 -5.11
C CYS A 5 25.77 6.74 -5.14
N ARG A 6 24.62 7.45 -5.09
CA ARG A 6 24.56 8.93 -5.03
C ARG A 6 24.33 9.45 -3.62
N THR A 7 23.68 8.66 -2.76
CA THR A 7 23.52 8.98 -1.35
C THR A 7 24.84 8.74 -0.61
N GLY A 8 25.02 9.40 0.53
CA GLY A 8 26.09 9.03 1.44
C GLY A 8 25.91 7.60 1.92
N TYR A 9 26.98 6.85 1.98
CA TYR A 9 26.98 5.48 2.51
C TYR A 9 28.22 5.24 3.37
N PHE A 10 28.22 4.15 4.09
CA PHE A 10 29.34 3.75 4.92
C PHE A 10 29.75 2.30 4.61
N GLN A 11 30.96 1.96 4.94
CA GLN A 11 31.43 0.57 4.95
C GLN A 11 32.29 0.31 6.19
N PHE A 12 32.26 -0.91 6.65
CA PHE A 12 33.27 -1.38 7.58
C PHE A 12 34.36 -2.13 6.83
N ASP A 13 35.59 -1.98 7.30
CA ASP A 13 36.75 -2.69 6.77
C ASP A 13 37.42 -3.48 7.91
N ALA A 14 37.40 -4.81 7.77
CA ALA A 14 37.95 -5.74 8.73
C ALA A 14 39.42 -6.01 8.37
N ARG A 15 40.34 -5.35 9.09
CA ARG A 15 41.79 -5.50 8.91
C ARG A 15 42.41 -6.39 9.99
N GLN A 16 43.66 -6.77 9.78
CA GLN A 16 44.40 -7.64 10.72
C GLN A 16 44.61 -7.00 12.09
N ASP A 17 44.59 -5.67 12.15
CA ASP A 17 44.83 -4.87 13.36
C ASP A 17 43.54 -4.31 13.99
N GLY A 18 42.36 -4.64 13.43
CA GLY A 18 41.07 -4.21 13.97
C GLY A 18 40.03 -3.81 12.93
N LEU A 19 38.97 -3.17 13.39
CA LEU A 19 37.84 -2.75 12.57
C LEU A 19 37.90 -1.24 12.28
N TYR A 20 37.82 -0.91 11.01
CA TYR A 20 37.77 0.44 10.48
C TYR A 20 36.36 0.78 9.98
N PHE A 21 35.94 2.02 10.18
CA PHE A 21 34.70 2.57 9.68
C PHE A 21 34.99 3.65 8.66
N ILE A 22 34.41 3.54 7.49
CA ILE A 22 34.64 4.43 6.36
C ILE A 22 33.30 5.05 5.98
N VAL A 23 33.25 6.38 5.89
CA VAL A 23 32.06 7.12 5.47
C VAL A 23 32.36 7.78 4.14
N PHE A 24 31.49 7.57 3.17
CA PHE A 24 31.53 8.18 1.85
C PHE A 24 30.51 9.30 1.77
N PRO A 25 30.90 10.52 1.37
CA PRO A 25 29.98 11.65 1.26
C PRO A 25 28.94 11.45 0.16
N PRO A 26 27.75 12.06 0.29
CA PRO A 26 26.76 12.05 -0.78
C PRO A 26 27.25 12.86 -1.99
N LYS A 27 26.81 12.45 -3.18
CA LYS A 27 27.03 13.18 -4.44
C LYS A 27 25.83 14.10 -4.72
N ASP A 28 26.07 15.23 -5.34
CA ASP A 28 25.03 16.14 -5.88
C ASP A 28 23.96 16.58 -4.85
N GLY A 29 24.33 16.78 -3.60
CA GLY A 29 23.41 17.22 -2.54
C GLY A 29 22.42 16.17 -2.07
N ASN A 30 22.65 14.91 -2.37
CA ASN A 30 21.84 13.81 -1.88
C ASN A 30 21.96 13.59 -0.35
N ARG A 31 21.16 12.67 0.20
CA ARG A 31 21.09 12.36 1.63
C ARG A 31 22.47 11.88 2.17
N PRO A 32 22.99 12.48 3.25
CA PRO A 32 24.17 11.97 3.93
C PRO A 32 23.85 10.70 4.73
N VAL A 33 24.89 10.04 5.22
CA VAL A 33 24.76 8.90 6.15
C VAL A 33 24.04 9.33 7.42
N SER A 34 23.05 8.55 7.85
CA SER A 34 22.40 8.72 9.16
C SER A 34 23.16 7.93 10.22
N ILE A 35 23.40 8.54 11.37
CA ILE A 35 23.98 7.83 12.51
C ILE A 35 23.05 6.71 12.99
N ASP A 36 21.72 6.89 12.88
CA ASP A 36 20.75 5.87 13.27
C ASP A 36 20.86 4.61 12.40
N ASP A 37 21.10 4.77 11.10
CA ASP A 37 21.33 3.66 10.17
C ASP A 37 22.60 2.88 10.57
N VAL A 38 23.66 3.59 10.96
CA VAL A 38 24.92 2.97 11.44
C VAL A 38 24.71 2.22 12.76
N LEU A 39 24.03 2.86 13.73
CA LEU A 39 23.73 2.24 15.03
C LEU A 39 22.84 1.00 14.87
N TYR A 40 21.85 1.07 13.99
CA TYR A 40 21.03 -0.09 13.65
C TYR A 40 21.86 -1.22 13.06
N TYR A 41 22.77 -0.91 12.13
CA TYR A 41 23.67 -1.90 11.50
C TYR A 41 24.52 -2.62 12.54
N ILE A 42 25.24 -1.89 13.42
CA ILE A 42 26.11 -2.48 14.42
C ILE A 42 25.32 -3.31 15.45
N ASP A 43 24.12 -2.87 15.85
CA ASP A 43 23.28 -3.66 16.74
C ASP A 43 22.79 -4.95 16.06
N LYS A 44 22.33 -4.87 14.82
CA LYS A 44 21.85 -6.01 14.05
C LYS A 44 22.95 -7.07 13.85
N LYS A 45 24.19 -6.63 13.58
CA LYS A 45 25.34 -7.50 13.35
C LYS A 45 26.14 -7.81 14.65
N LYS A 46 25.71 -7.25 15.78
CA LYS A 46 26.38 -7.41 17.09
C LYS A 46 27.87 -7.03 17.06
N ILE A 47 28.15 -5.93 16.37
CA ILE A 47 29.51 -5.39 16.26
C ILE A 47 29.81 -4.52 17.48
N ASN A 48 30.88 -4.88 18.21
CA ASN A 48 31.35 -4.11 19.35
C ASN A 48 32.36 -3.06 18.87
N CYS A 49 32.00 -1.77 18.96
CA CYS A 49 32.86 -0.66 18.51
C CYS A 49 32.57 0.63 19.26
N ASP A 50 33.48 1.60 19.14
CA ASP A 50 33.38 2.93 19.75
C ASP A 50 32.33 3.80 19.04
N THR A 51 31.14 3.89 19.63
CA THR A 51 30.01 4.67 19.09
C THR A 51 30.28 6.18 19.06
N VAL A 52 31.17 6.70 19.91
CA VAL A 52 31.54 8.13 19.89
C VAL A 52 32.34 8.43 18.64
N LYS A 53 33.34 7.58 18.33
CA LYS A 53 34.12 7.71 17.10
C LYS A 53 33.24 7.57 15.84
N LEU A 54 32.26 6.64 15.84
CA LEU A 54 31.29 6.51 14.76
C LEU A 54 30.53 7.81 14.52
N GLY A 55 29.98 8.42 15.58
CA GLY A 55 29.23 9.68 15.49
C GLY A 55 30.09 10.85 14.99
N GLN A 56 31.36 10.89 15.36
CA GLN A 56 32.31 11.91 14.85
C GLN A 56 32.64 11.67 13.37
N ALA A 57 32.89 10.42 12.97
CA ALA A 57 33.15 10.07 11.60
C ALA A 57 31.97 10.35 10.67
N VAL A 58 30.74 10.04 11.09
CA VAL A 58 29.51 10.35 10.32
C VAL A 58 29.37 11.85 10.09
N LYS A 59 29.62 12.70 11.12
CA LYS A 59 29.59 14.16 10.97
C LYS A 59 30.68 14.67 10.00
N ALA A 60 31.90 14.16 10.10
CA ALA A 60 33.00 14.53 9.19
C ALA A 60 32.75 14.03 7.77
N GLY A 61 32.21 12.83 7.63
CA GLY A 61 31.93 12.15 6.38
C GLY A 61 30.80 12.77 5.53
N CYS A 62 30.05 13.77 6.07
CA CYS A 62 29.06 14.51 5.29
C CYS A 62 29.68 15.26 4.10
N ASN A 63 30.94 15.67 4.19
CA ASN A 63 31.57 16.50 3.17
C ASN A 63 32.79 15.84 2.51
N THR A 64 33.47 14.95 3.21
CA THR A 64 34.71 14.30 2.74
C THR A 64 34.75 12.86 3.19
N GLU A 65 35.32 11.99 2.37
CA GLU A 65 35.57 10.61 2.78
C GLU A 65 36.37 10.58 4.08
N THR A 66 35.85 9.85 5.05
CA THR A 66 36.43 9.80 6.41
C THR A 66 36.60 8.35 6.83
N GLU A 67 37.80 8.00 7.24
CA GLU A 67 38.13 6.67 7.79
C GLU A 67 38.55 6.82 9.25
N VAL A 68 38.10 5.91 10.12
CA VAL A 68 38.48 5.87 11.53
C VAL A 68 38.50 4.43 12.06
N LYS A 69 39.52 4.11 12.87
CA LYS A 69 39.57 2.83 13.59
C LYS A 69 38.61 2.86 14.77
N VAL A 70 37.62 1.96 14.78
CA VAL A 70 36.53 1.94 15.76
C VAL A 70 36.56 0.77 16.73
N SER A 71 37.36 -0.27 16.44
CA SER A 71 37.59 -1.40 17.36
C SER A 71 38.95 -2.04 17.11
N GLU A 72 39.50 -2.62 18.18
CA GLU A 72 40.72 -3.48 18.09
C GLU A 72 40.33 -4.96 17.81
N GLU A 73 39.04 -5.28 17.84
CA GLU A 73 38.58 -6.65 17.62
C GLU A 73 38.63 -7.01 16.15
N ILE A 74 39.05 -8.24 15.87
CA ILE A 74 39.01 -8.79 14.52
C ILE A 74 37.62 -9.34 14.26
N VAL A 75 36.90 -8.73 13.30
CA VAL A 75 35.54 -9.10 12.93
C VAL A 75 35.57 -9.78 11.56
N HIS A 76 34.76 -10.82 11.37
CA HIS A 76 34.56 -11.38 10.04
C HIS A 76 33.77 -10.43 9.16
N PRO A 77 34.14 -10.23 7.88
CA PRO A 77 33.42 -9.39 6.96
C PRO A 77 31.97 -9.87 6.77
N TYR A 78 31.03 -8.94 6.80
CA TYR A 78 29.61 -9.20 6.51
C TYR A 78 29.28 -8.80 5.08
N ALA A 79 28.53 -9.66 4.38
CA ALA A 79 27.97 -9.36 3.07
C ALA A 79 26.88 -8.27 3.17
N GLU A 80 26.54 -7.68 2.03
CA GLU A 80 25.36 -6.81 1.88
C GLU A 80 24.11 -7.53 2.36
N PHE A 81 23.17 -6.82 3.00
CA PHE A 81 21.93 -7.44 3.45
C PHE A 81 20.75 -6.47 3.37
N GLY A 82 19.54 -7.02 3.28
CA GLY A 82 18.28 -6.30 3.37
C GLY A 82 17.61 -6.52 4.73
N ASP A 83 16.99 -5.46 5.25
CA ASP A 83 16.05 -5.53 6.37
C ASP A 83 14.64 -5.37 5.80
N TYR A 84 13.86 -6.44 5.85
CA TYR A 84 12.55 -6.53 5.21
C TYR A 84 11.43 -6.35 6.22
N ARG A 85 10.42 -5.56 5.88
CA ARG A 85 9.24 -5.31 6.71
C ARG A 85 7.97 -5.52 5.91
N ILE A 86 7.10 -6.38 6.42
CA ILE A 86 5.77 -6.62 5.84
C ILE A 86 4.77 -5.77 6.62
N SER A 87 3.88 -5.07 5.92
CA SER A 87 2.78 -4.31 6.54
C SER A 87 1.82 -5.24 7.30
N ALA A 88 1.13 -4.70 8.31
CA ALA A 88 0.23 -5.48 9.16
C ALA A 88 -0.91 -6.16 8.38
N ASP A 89 -1.36 -5.54 7.29
CA ASP A 89 -2.37 -6.08 6.37
C ASP A 89 -1.81 -7.05 5.33
N CYS A 90 -0.48 -7.25 5.32
CA CYS A 90 0.26 -8.07 4.36
C CYS A 90 0.07 -7.64 2.89
N MET A 91 -0.26 -6.36 2.65
CA MET A 91 -0.44 -5.83 1.30
C MET A 91 0.82 -5.20 0.72
N ARG A 92 1.82 -4.88 1.55
CA ARG A 92 3.08 -4.26 1.11
C ARG A 92 4.26 -4.84 1.87
N ALA A 93 5.39 -4.99 1.17
CA ALA A 93 6.67 -5.28 1.78
C ALA A 93 7.70 -4.23 1.36
N GLU A 94 8.37 -3.65 2.35
CA GLU A 94 9.46 -2.70 2.16
C GLU A 94 10.77 -3.33 2.60
N ALA A 95 11.85 -2.94 1.93
CA ALA A 95 13.22 -3.34 2.30
C ALA A 95 14.11 -2.11 2.41
N VAL A 96 14.96 -2.11 3.44
CA VAL A 96 16.09 -1.18 3.58
C VAL A 96 17.37 -1.98 3.45
N PHE A 97 18.24 -1.58 2.53
CA PHE A 97 19.50 -2.29 2.29
C PHE A 97 20.65 -1.59 2.98
N TYR A 98 21.60 -2.40 3.42
CA TYR A 98 22.80 -1.99 4.14
C TYR A 98 24.04 -2.50 3.44
N PRO A 99 25.11 -1.68 3.35
CA PRO A 99 26.29 -2.00 2.56
C PRO A 99 27.07 -3.19 3.11
N PRO A 100 27.79 -3.90 2.24
CA PRO A 100 28.73 -4.94 2.67
C PRO A 100 29.95 -4.31 3.33
N PHE A 101 30.74 -5.11 4.03
CA PHE A 101 32.10 -4.76 4.37
C PHE A 101 32.96 -4.61 3.09
N VAL A 102 34.05 -3.89 3.19
CA VAL A 102 35.01 -3.78 2.07
C VAL A 102 35.46 -5.16 1.61
N GLY A 103 35.27 -5.45 0.33
CA GLY A 103 35.62 -6.73 -0.27
C GLY A 103 34.68 -7.90 0.02
N ALA A 104 33.58 -7.69 0.76
CA ALA A 104 32.58 -8.72 0.98
C ALA A 104 31.51 -8.74 -0.14
N ASP A 105 30.73 -9.83 -0.18
CA ASP A 105 29.78 -10.10 -1.24
C ASP A 105 28.62 -9.12 -1.24
N MET A 106 28.13 -8.81 -2.44
CA MET A 106 26.98 -7.96 -2.69
C MET A 106 25.77 -8.83 -3.01
N LEU A 107 24.58 -8.41 -2.54
CA LEU A 107 23.33 -9.10 -2.84
C LEU A 107 23.02 -9.14 -4.34
N THR A 108 22.53 -10.28 -4.75
CA THR A 108 21.98 -10.53 -6.09
C THR A 108 20.47 -10.48 -6.07
N MET A 109 19.86 -10.33 -7.24
CA MET A 109 18.40 -10.43 -7.43
C MET A 109 17.84 -11.74 -6.88
N GLU A 110 18.53 -12.85 -7.16
CA GLU A 110 18.09 -14.18 -6.74
C GLU A 110 18.07 -14.35 -5.22
N GLU A 111 19.07 -13.77 -4.53
CA GLU A 111 19.14 -13.80 -3.06
C GLU A 111 18.03 -12.97 -2.43
N ILE A 112 17.77 -11.77 -2.95
CA ILE A 112 16.66 -10.93 -2.47
C ILE A 112 15.32 -11.64 -2.64
N VAL A 113 15.08 -12.26 -3.80
CA VAL A 113 13.84 -13.01 -4.05
C VAL A 113 13.74 -14.21 -3.10
N LYS A 114 14.83 -14.91 -2.82
CA LYS A 114 14.85 -16.00 -1.83
C LYS A 114 14.52 -15.49 -0.43
N ASP A 115 15.09 -14.36 -0.01
CA ASP A 115 14.80 -13.77 1.28
C ASP A 115 13.31 -13.44 1.42
N LEU A 116 12.72 -12.83 0.39
CA LEU A 116 11.27 -12.54 0.36
C LEU A 116 10.43 -13.83 0.43
N GLN A 117 10.83 -14.88 -0.27
CA GLN A 117 10.16 -16.18 -0.20
C GLN A 117 10.30 -16.83 1.18
N TYR A 118 11.45 -16.72 1.85
CA TYR A 118 11.65 -17.18 3.23
C TYR A 118 10.72 -16.46 4.22
N LEU A 119 10.40 -15.20 3.97
CA LEU A 119 9.39 -14.44 4.74
C LEU A 119 7.95 -14.85 4.42
N GLY A 120 7.76 -15.78 3.50
CA GLY A 120 6.46 -16.31 3.10
C GLY A 120 5.77 -15.51 1.97
N ILE A 121 6.45 -14.56 1.35
CA ILE A 121 5.91 -13.80 0.21
C ILE A 121 5.83 -14.69 -1.01
N LYS A 122 4.61 -14.84 -1.55
CA LYS A 122 4.28 -15.70 -2.69
C LYS A 122 3.70 -14.94 -3.87
N HIS A 123 3.27 -13.69 -3.64
CA HIS A 123 2.59 -12.87 -4.63
C HIS A 123 3.13 -11.45 -4.60
N GLY A 124 3.17 -10.80 -5.77
CA GLY A 124 3.39 -9.37 -5.89
C GLY A 124 4.85 -8.90 -5.73
N ILE A 125 5.87 -9.76 -5.87
CA ILE A 125 7.28 -9.34 -5.85
C ILE A 125 7.53 -8.37 -7.01
N ASP A 126 8.04 -7.18 -6.69
CA ASP A 126 8.36 -6.13 -7.67
C ASP A 126 9.82 -6.22 -8.11
N ASN A 127 10.05 -7.01 -9.15
CA ASN A 127 11.37 -7.19 -9.73
C ASN A 127 11.98 -5.88 -10.25
N ASN A 128 11.16 -4.94 -10.77
CA ASN A 128 11.65 -3.68 -11.31
C ASN A 128 12.22 -2.79 -10.19
N SER A 129 11.53 -2.71 -9.06
CA SER A 129 12.00 -1.97 -7.88
C SER A 129 13.30 -2.55 -7.33
N ILE A 130 13.42 -3.88 -7.30
CA ILE A 130 14.63 -4.58 -6.86
C ILE A 130 15.79 -4.32 -7.84
N GLU A 131 15.56 -4.42 -9.15
CA GLU A 131 16.57 -4.09 -10.18
C GLU A 131 17.04 -2.65 -10.07
N GLN A 132 16.13 -1.71 -9.86
CA GLN A 132 16.47 -0.30 -9.64
C GLN A 132 17.37 -0.15 -8.41
N MET A 133 17.03 -0.78 -7.30
CA MET A 133 17.87 -0.78 -6.09
C MET A 133 19.26 -1.34 -6.39
N LEU A 134 19.35 -2.51 -7.04
CA LEU A 134 20.63 -3.16 -7.39
C LEU A 134 21.50 -2.29 -8.31
N SER A 135 20.89 -1.48 -9.17
CA SER A 135 21.62 -0.61 -10.11
C SER A 135 22.22 0.64 -9.45
N VAL A 136 21.51 1.24 -8.49
CA VAL A 136 21.91 2.51 -7.85
C VAL A 136 22.42 2.36 -6.42
N ARG A 137 22.00 1.31 -5.71
CA ARG A 137 22.40 0.95 -4.33
C ARG A 137 22.36 2.14 -3.36
N GLU A 138 21.22 2.84 -3.32
CA GLU A 138 21.00 3.89 -2.32
C GLU A 138 20.69 3.25 -0.96
N TYR A 139 21.71 3.10 -0.14
CA TYR A 139 21.58 2.49 1.19
C TYR A 139 20.79 3.37 2.18
N GLY A 140 20.16 2.72 3.15
CA GLY A 140 19.32 3.41 4.15
C GLY A 140 18.01 3.98 3.60
N LYS A 141 17.70 3.74 2.33
CA LYS A 141 16.42 4.09 1.68
C LYS A 141 15.48 2.91 1.69
N ALA A 142 14.21 3.15 2.00
CA ALA A 142 13.17 2.14 1.88
C ALA A 142 12.75 1.96 0.41
N TYR A 143 12.72 0.73 -0.05
CA TYR A 143 12.21 0.31 -1.36
C TYR A 143 10.97 -0.55 -1.17
N ASN A 144 9.92 -0.31 -1.95
CA ASN A 144 8.79 -1.22 -2.02
C ASN A 144 9.20 -2.43 -2.88
N VAL A 145 9.39 -3.58 -2.25
CA VAL A 145 9.90 -4.79 -2.92
C VAL A 145 8.82 -5.82 -3.25
N ALA A 146 7.63 -5.65 -2.69
CA ALA A 146 6.46 -6.44 -3.04
C ALA A 146 5.15 -5.70 -2.71
N GLU A 147 4.14 -5.87 -3.57
CA GLU A 147 2.80 -5.29 -3.39
C GLU A 147 1.72 -6.30 -3.76
N GLY A 148 0.75 -6.47 -2.85
CA GLY A 148 -0.44 -7.30 -3.06
C GLY A 148 -1.40 -6.66 -4.05
N THR A 149 -2.30 -7.46 -4.60
CA THR A 149 -3.40 -6.97 -5.44
C THR A 149 -4.57 -6.57 -4.56
N ALA A 150 -4.91 -5.28 -4.52
CA ALA A 150 -6.05 -4.79 -3.77
C ALA A 150 -7.38 -5.33 -4.34
N PRO A 151 -8.38 -5.63 -3.48
CA PRO A 151 -9.71 -5.97 -3.96
C PRO A 151 -10.37 -4.77 -4.63
N ARG A 152 -11.19 -5.03 -5.66
CA ARG A 152 -12.07 -4.04 -6.25
C ARG A 152 -13.39 -4.03 -5.48
N ASP A 153 -13.71 -2.95 -4.80
CA ASP A 153 -15.01 -2.80 -4.14
C ASP A 153 -16.15 -2.78 -5.18
N GLY A 154 -17.25 -3.41 -4.83
CA GLY A 154 -18.48 -3.36 -5.58
C GLY A 154 -19.39 -2.22 -5.14
N HIS A 155 -20.67 -2.27 -5.53
CA HIS A 155 -21.72 -1.34 -5.11
C HIS A 155 -22.99 -2.06 -4.71
N ASP A 156 -23.75 -1.44 -3.84
CA ASP A 156 -25.03 -1.95 -3.38
C ASP A 156 -26.05 -2.02 -4.51
N GLY A 157 -26.94 -3.02 -4.43
CA GLY A 157 -28.16 -3.01 -5.24
C GLY A 157 -29.10 -1.91 -4.77
N TYR A 158 -29.88 -1.34 -5.68
CA TYR A 158 -30.90 -0.35 -5.35
C TYR A 158 -32.12 -0.47 -6.26
N ILE A 159 -33.24 0.06 -5.78
CA ILE A 159 -34.48 0.15 -6.55
C ILE A 159 -34.66 1.61 -6.98
N GLU A 160 -34.74 1.82 -8.29
CA GLU A 160 -35.11 3.09 -8.89
C GLU A 160 -36.61 3.12 -9.09
N TYR A 161 -37.29 3.99 -8.36
CA TYR A 161 -38.75 4.21 -8.53
C TYR A 161 -39.02 5.17 -9.70
N LYS A 162 -39.90 4.80 -10.60
CA LYS A 162 -40.29 5.60 -11.77
C LYS A 162 -41.48 6.55 -11.47
N PHE A 163 -41.83 6.71 -10.21
CA PHE A 163 -42.84 7.62 -9.73
C PHE A 163 -42.26 8.55 -8.66
N ASN A 164 -42.96 9.65 -8.38
CA ASN A 164 -42.50 10.61 -7.39
C ASN A 164 -42.64 10.04 -5.97
N THR A 165 -41.52 9.79 -5.32
CA THR A 165 -41.42 9.26 -3.94
C THR A 165 -41.45 10.40 -2.89
N GLU A 166 -41.28 11.66 -3.30
CA GLU A 166 -41.28 12.84 -2.42
C GLU A 166 -42.63 13.61 -2.47
N LEU A 167 -43.75 12.92 -2.35
CA LEU A 167 -45.05 13.56 -2.28
C LEU A 167 -45.17 14.32 -0.96
N LYS A 168 -44.77 15.60 -0.95
CA LYS A 168 -45.07 16.52 0.15
C LYS A 168 -46.44 17.08 -0.10
N PRO A 169 -47.43 16.84 0.80
CA PRO A 169 -48.74 17.44 0.69
C PRO A 169 -48.59 18.96 0.80
N ARG A 170 -48.63 19.65 -0.33
CA ARG A 170 -48.72 21.12 -0.38
C ARG A 170 -50.15 21.45 -0.77
N PRO A 171 -50.94 21.99 0.15
CA PRO A 171 -52.27 22.46 -0.20
C PRO A 171 -52.14 23.61 -1.22
N LYS A 172 -53.00 23.60 -2.24
CA LYS A 172 -53.04 24.67 -3.24
C LYS A 172 -53.67 25.91 -2.58
N ILE A 173 -52.95 27.01 -2.62
CA ILE A 173 -53.48 28.30 -2.20
C ILE A 173 -54.19 28.89 -3.43
N ASN A 174 -55.48 29.12 -3.33
CA ASN A 174 -56.28 29.79 -4.35
C ASN A 174 -55.96 31.30 -4.40
N ASP A 175 -56.32 31.98 -5.50
CA ASP A 175 -56.03 33.38 -5.68
C ASP A 175 -56.79 34.30 -4.65
N ASP A 176 -57.81 33.76 -3.98
CA ASP A 176 -58.59 34.41 -2.89
C ASP A 176 -57.97 34.21 -1.49
N GLY A 177 -56.78 33.52 -1.40
CA GLY A 177 -56.13 33.25 -0.14
C GLY A 177 -56.64 32.01 0.63
N THR A 178 -57.68 31.32 0.12
CA THR A 178 -58.20 30.09 0.72
C THR A 178 -57.29 28.90 0.37
N VAL A 179 -57.19 27.94 1.29
CA VAL A 179 -56.35 26.73 1.12
C VAL A 179 -57.29 25.59 0.72
N ASP A 180 -57.14 25.08 -0.50
CA ASP A 180 -57.84 23.88 -0.95
C ASP A 180 -57.13 22.63 -0.50
N PHE A 181 -57.71 21.91 0.47
CA PHE A 181 -57.22 20.62 0.97
C PHE A 181 -57.79 19.43 0.19
N HIS A 182 -58.69 19.62 -0.76
CA HIS A 182 -59.30 18.54 -1.53
C HIS A 182 -58.51 18.18 -2.80
N THR A 183 -57.74 19.12 -3.33
CA THR A 183 -56.85 18.90 -4.49
C THR A 183 -55.40 18.66 -4.04
N LEU A 184 -55.20 17.67 -3.19
CA LEU A 184 -53.83 17.19 -2.88
C LEU A 184 -53.38 16.30 -4.02
N GLU A 185 -52.45 16.76 -4.85
CA GLU A 185 -51.75 15.93 -5.87
C GLU A 185 -50.82 14.92 -5.19
N ASN A 186 -51.37 14.06 -4.31
CA ASN A 186 -50.64 13.11 -3.49
C ASN A 186 -50.67 11.69 -4.07
N ILE A 187 -51.20 11.51 -5.27
CA ILE A 187 -51.43 10.20 -5.86
C ILE A 187 -50.66 10.14 -7.17
N ASN A 188 -49.74 9.18 -7.24
CA ASN A 188 -49.16 8.81 -8.52
C ASN A 188 -50.13 7.91 -9.27
N HIS A 189 -50.55 8.32 -10.44
CA HIS A 189 -51.37 7.49 -11.35
C HIS A 189 -50.45 6.64 -12.19
N VAL A 190 -50.70 5.34 -12.26
CA VAL A 190 -50.01 4.38 -13.12
C VAL A 190 -51.07 3.63 -13.94
N ASN A 191 -50.75 3.30 -15.17
CA ASN A 191 -51.61 2.52 -16.04
C ASN A 191 -51.13 1.09 -16.13
N LYS A 192 -51.99 0.22 -16.59
CA LYS A 192 -51.63 -1.16 -16.86
C LYS A 192 -50.49 -1.24 -17.87
N GLY A 193 -49.42 -1.93 -17.50
CA GLY A 193 -48.24 -2.09 -18.32
C GLY A 193 -47.11 -1.08 -18.02
N ASP A 194 -47.37 -0.05 -17.18
CA ASP A 194 -46.33 0.91 -16.79
C ASP A 194 -45.28 0.27 -15.90
N VAL A 195 -44.02 0.58 -16.17
CA VAL A 195 -42.90 0.21 -15.29
C VAL A 195 -42.86 1.16 -14.11
N VAL A 196 -43.10 0.67 -12.93
CA VAL A 196 -43.15 1.47 -11.69
C VAL A 196 -41.81 1.48 -10.91
N ALA A 197 -40.96 0.46 -11.10
CA ALA A 197 -39.65 0.43 -10.48
C ALA A 197 -38.69 -0.45 -11.29
N VAL A 198 -37.42 -0.12 -11.22
CA VAL A 198 -36.33 -0.87 -11.84
C VAL A 198 -35.34 -1.29 -10.75
N LEU A 199 -34.97 -2.56 -10.73
CA LEU A 199 -33.96 -3.13 -9.83
C LEU A 199 -32.59 -3.07 -10.50
N HIS A 200 -31.72 -2.30 -9.91
CA HIS A 200 -30.28 -2.33 -10.19
C HIS A 200 -29.61 -3.30 -9.22
N ARG A 201 -29.09 -4.41 -9.77
CA ARG A 201 -28.44 -5.44 -8.95
C ARG A 201 -27.12 -4.94 -8.43
N GLU A 202 -26.72 -5.47 -7.29
CA GLU A 202 -25.40 -5.24 -6.70
C GLU A 202 -24.29 -5.75 -7.60
N ASP A 203 -23.16 -5.08 -7.58
CA ASP A 203 -21.86 -5.60 -8.03
C ASP A 203 -21.07 -6.03 -6.79
N ARG A 204 -20.67 -7.28 -6.73
CA ARG A 204 -19.94 -7.83 -5.57
C ARG A 204 -18.47 -7.43 -5.53
N GLY A 205 -17.97 -6.78 -6.58
CA GLY A 205 -16.57 -6.50 -6.73
C GLY A 205 -15.72 -7.74 -7.03
N ASP A 206 -14.41 -7.57 -7.01
CA ASP A 206 -13.44 -8.63 -7.26
C ASP A 206 -12.51 -8.80 -6.07
N ASP A 207 -12.11 -10.04 -5.80
CA ASP A 207 -11.17 -10.32 -4.72
C ASP A 207 -9.76 -9.83 -5.06
N GLY A 208 -9.07 -9.36 -4.04
CA GLY A 208 -7.65 -9.14 -4.04
C GLY A 208 -6.85 -10.34 -3.58
N ILE A 209 -5.53 -10.21 -3.61
CA ILE A 209 -4.58 -11.21 -3.13
C ILE A 209 -3.48 -10.49 -2.34
N ASP A 210 -3.23 -10.92 -1.11
CA ASP A 210 -2.14 -10.39 -0.30
C ASP A 210 -0.77 -11.01 -0.67
N LEU A 211 0.29 -10.49 -0.07
CA LEU A 211 1.65 -10.98 -0.31
C LEU A 211 1.87 -12.46 0.03
N LEU A 212 1.10 -12.99 0.99
CA LEU A 212 1.17 -14.40 1.39
C LEU A 212 0.35 -15.32 0.49
N GLY A 213 -0.31 -14.77 -0.54
CA GLY A 213 -1.18 -15.48 -1.47
C GLY A 213 -2.57 -15.76 -0.91
N ARG A 214 -3.01 -15.05 0.15
CA ARG A 214 -4.35 -15.18 0.72
C ARG A 214 -5.31 -14.24 0.02
N ARG A 215 -6.54 -14.69 -0.11
CA ARG A 215 -7.64 -13.92 -0.70
C ARG A 215 -8.04 -12.76 0.22
N VAL A 216 -8.10 -11.56 -0.34
CA VAL A 216 -8.58 -10.34 0.33
C VAL A 216 -9.96 -10.02 -0.26
N LEU A 217 -10.98 -10.06 0.59
CA LEU A 217 -12.35 -9.84 0.14
C LEU A 217 -12.66 -8.35 0.01
N PRO A 218 -13.44 -7.95 -1.01
CA PRO A 218 -13.98 -6.60 -1.10
C PRO A 218 -15.02 -6.35 0.01
N LYS A 219 -15.44 -5.10 0.17
CA LYS A 219 -16.51 -4.75 1.10
C LYS A 219 -17.80 -5.49 0.74
N LYS A 220 -18.52 -5.93 1.79
CA LYS A 220 -19.86 -6.52 1.61
C LYS A 220 -20.80 -5.49 1.01
N VAL A 221 -21.58 -5.93 0.02
CA VAL A 221 -22.62 -5.14 -0.62
C VAL A 221 -24.00 -5.63 -0.21
N ASN A 222 -24.99 -4.74 -0.20
CA ASN A 222 -26.36 -5.07 0.13
C ASN A 222 -27.07 -5.61 -1.10
N HIS A 223 -27.68 -6.80 -0.93
CA HIS A 223 -28.58 -7.38 -1.90
C HIS A 223 -29.98 -6.84 -1.70
N VAL A 224 -30.61 -6.36 -2.77
CA VAL A 224 -31.96 -5.79 -2.75
C VAL A 224 -32.86 -6.62 -3.64
N VAL A 225 -34.10 -6.85 -3.16
CA VAL A 225 -35.14 -7.59 -3.90
C VAL A 225 -36.44 -6.79 -3.87
N PHE A 226 -37.25 -6.91 -4.91
CA PHE A 226 -38.59 -6.33 -4.90
C PHE A 226 -39.47 -6.96 -3.82
N ARG A 227 -40.22 -6.09 -3.13
CA ARG A 227 -41.37 -6.47 -2.28
C ARG A 227 -42.56 -5.69 -2.77
N HIS A 228 -43.55 -6.35 -3.36
CA HIS A 228 -44.67 -5.71 -4.01
C HIS A 228 -46.02 -6.36 -3.66
N GLY A 229 -47.10 -5.61 -3.88
CA GLY A 229 -48.47 -6.09 -3.71
C GLY A 229 -49.04 -6.81 -4.93
N LYS A 230 -50.32 -7.15 -4.88
CA LYS A 230 -51.02 -8.01 -5.87
C LYS A 230 -51.14 -7.41 -7.28
N ASN A 231 -51.11 -6.10 -7.40
CA ASN A 231 -51.33 -5.38 -8.67
C ASN A 231 -50.05 -5.08 -9.41
N LEU A 232 -48.92 -5.68 -8.99
CA LEU A 232 -47.63 -5.52 -9.61
C LEU A 232 -47.07 -6.89 -9.92
N VAL A 233 -46.34 -7.01 -11.05
CA VAL A 233 -45.68 -8.22 -11.48
C VAL A 233 -44.23 -7.91 -11.86
N GLN A 234 -43.34 -8.83 -11.58
CA GLN A 234 -41.96 -8.73 -12.04
C GLN A 234 -41.85 -9.14 -13.51
N SER A 235 -40.98 -8.45 -14.25
CA SER A 235 -40.57 -8.86 -15.61
C SER A 235 -39.91 -10.25 -15.57
N GLU A 236 -39.82 -10.92 -16.74
CA GLU A 236 -39.20 -12.25 -16.84
C GLU A 236 -37.74 -12.29 -16.37
N ASP A 237 -36.98 -11.19 -16.59
CA ASP A 237 -35.60 -11.05 -16.11
C ASP A 237 -35.48 -10.60 -14.66
N GLY A 238 -36.62 -10.32 -14.00
CA GLY A 238 -36.72 -9.90 -12.60
C GLY A 238 -36.19 -8.49 -12.32
N LYS A 239 -35.95 -7.66 -13.37
CA LYS A 239 -35.37 -6.32 -13.20
C LYS A 239 -36.39 -5.20 -13.12
N GLU A 240 -37.59 -5.42 -13.60
CA GLU A 240 -38.64 -4.40 -13.63
C GLU A 240 -39.85 -4.84 -12.86
N LEU A 241 -40.57 -3.88 -12.30
CA LEU A 241 -41.82 -4.07 -11.64
C LEU A 241 -42.91 -3.33 -12.43
N ILE A 242 -43.88 -4.08 -12.93
CA ILE A 242 -44.88 -3.63 -13.91
C ILE A 242 -46.28 -3.62 -13.30
N SER A 243 -47.05 -2.57 -13.53
CA SER A 243 -48.43 -2.45 -13.12
C SER A 243 -49.38 -3.37 -13.89
N GLN A 244 -50.32 -4.00 -13.19
CA GLN A 244 -51.36 -4.86 -13.77
C GLN A 244 -52.74 -4.20 -13.81
N VAL A 245 -52.85 -2.99 -13.28
CA VAL A 245 -54.11 -2.23 -13.21
C VAL A 245 -54.01 -0.93 -13.96
#